data_f24fc6d665080b9690ddb028cbd64658
#
_entry.id   f24fc6d665080b9690ddb028cbd64658
#
_cell.length_a   1.000
_cell.length_b   1.000
_cell.length_c   1.000
_cell.angle_alpha   90.00
_cell.angle_beta   90.00
_cell.angle_gamma   90.00
#
_symmetry.space_group_name_H-M   'P 1'
#
loop_
_entity.id
_entity.type
_entity.pdbx_description
1 polymer ?
#
loop_
_entity_poly.entity_id
_entity_poly.type
_entity_poly.pdbx_seq_one_letter_code
_entity_poly.pdbx_strand_id
1 'polypeptide(L)'
;SHFQKVTNEQLREVEQLVNAAIRANSPLDERRECPIDEAREAGAMMLFGEKYGDKVRMVRFGDSVELCGGTHTSATGNIGFVKIVSEGAISAGVRRIEAVTGERAEALVYNAQDMITNLGTMLGNSQLVPAIKRLVESNEQLSKELGAMQKEQIETMTNQILESTVETDGI
;
A
#
# COMPACT_ATOMS: atom_id res chain seq x y z
N SER A 1 -2.54 21.53 7.54
CA SER A 1 -2.20 20.44 8.49
C SER A 1 -3.27 19.36 8.48
N HIS A 2 -2.87 18.10 8.47
CA HIS A 2 -3.77 16.96 8.50
C HIS A 2 -3.36 16.01 9.64
N PHE A 3 -4.19 15.90 10.67
CA PHE A 3 -3.86 15.13 11.89
C PHE A 3 -4.35 13.69 11.85
N GLN A 4 -5.35 13.41 11.02
CA GLN A 4 -5.93 12.07 10.91
C GLN A 4 -5.18 11.23 9.87
N LYS A 5 -5.14 9.92 10.10
CA LYS A 5 -4.63 8.98 9.10
C LYS A 5 -5.55 8.99 7.88
N VAL A 6 -4.97 9.02 6.69
CA VAL A 6 -5.72 8.84 5.44
C VAL A 6 -6.11 7.38 5.32
N THR A 7 -7.38 7.09 5.04
CA THR A 7 -7.83 5.70 4.92
C THR A 7 -7.41 5.08 3.59
N ASN A 8 -7.42 3.76 3.51
CA ASN A 8 -7.09 3.06 2.26
C ASN A 8 -8.07 3.41 1.12
N GLU A 9 -9.33 3.66 1.45
CA GLU A 9 -10.37 4.08 0.50
C GLU A 9 -10.04 5.47 -0.04
N GLN A 10 -9.69 6.41 0.82
CA GLN A 10 -9.29 7.77 0.43
C GLN A 10 -8.00 7.75 -0.42
N LEU A 11 -7.00 6.94 -0.04
CA LEU A 11 -5.79 6.79 -0.84
C LEU A 11 -6.09 6.23 -2.23
N ARG A 12 -7.01 5.28 -2.32
CA ARG A 12 -7.46 4.73 -3.60
C ARG A 12 -8.19 5.76 -4.46
N GLU A 13 -9.05 6.58 -3.84
CA GLU A 13 -9.76 7.66 -4.53
C GLU A 13 -8.77 8.70 -5.08
N VAL A 14 -7.81 9.14 -4.27
CA VAL A 14 -6.73 10.05 -4.71
C VAL A 14 -5.95 9.44 -5.88
N GLU A 15 -5.55 8.17 -5.79
CA GLU A 15 -4.84 7.47 -6.85
C GLU A 15 -5.66 7.40 -8.14
N GLN A 16 -6.96 7.16 -8.04
CA GLN A 16 -7.87 7.15 -9.20
C GLN A 16 -7.98 8.52 -9.85
N LEU A 17 -8.10 9.61 -9.07
CA LEU A 17 -8.15 10.98 -9.57
C LEU A 17 -6.84 11.37 -10.27
N VAL A 18 -5.69 11.06 -9.67
CA VAL A 18 -4.38 11.32 -10.27
C VAL A 18 -4.23 10.57 -11.59
N ASN A 19 -4.56 9.28 -11.62
CA ASN A 19 -4.48 8.49 -12.84
C ASN A 19 -5.50 8.94 -13.91
N ALA A 20 -6.64 9.49 -13.53
CA ALA A 20 -7.59 10.10 -14.47
C ALA A 20 -7.00 11.36 -15.11
N ALA A 21 -6.38 12.24 -14.32
CA ALA A 21 -5.70 13.44 -14.81
C ALA A 21 -4.51 13.09 -15.74
N ILE A 22 -3.77 12.03 -15.44
CA ILE A 22 -2.70 11.53 -16.30
C ILE A 22 -3.27 11.06 -17.66
N ARG A 23 -4.35 10.26 -17.65
CA ARG A 23 -4.99 9.77 -18.88
C ARG A 23 -5.64 10.88 -19.72
N ALA A 24 -5.99 12.01 -19.10
CA ALA A 24 -6.48 13.19 -19.84
C ALA A 24 -5.41 13.77 -20.79
N ASN A 25 -4.13 13.42 -20.56
CA ASN A 25 -3.00 13.80 -21.40
C ASN A 25 -2.92 15.32 -21.68
N SER A 26 -3.15 16.10 -20.62
CA SER A 26 -3.10 17.57 -20.72
C SER A 26 -1.69 18.04 -21.07
N PRO A 27 -1.53 18.88 -22.11
CA PRO A 27 -0.23 19.44 -22.47
C PRO A 27 0.23 20.44 -21.41
N LEU A 28 1.56 20.62 -21.31
CA LEU A 28 2.18 21.67 -20.53
C LEU A 28 1.85 23.04 -21.17
N ASP A 29 1.25 23.94 -20.39
CA ASP A 29 1.16 25.36 -20.67
C ASP A 29 2.03 26.10 -19.64
N GLU A 30 3.12 26.72 -20.12
CA GLU A 30 4.15 27.35 -19.30
C GLU A 30 4.29 28.84 -19.64
N ARG A 31 4.17 29.69 -18.60
CA ARG A 31 4.43 31.14 -18.71
C ARG A 31 5.56 31.52 -17.76
N ARG A 32 6.77 31.79 -18.31
CA ARG A 32 8.00 32.03 -17.52
C ARG A 32 8.07 33.37 -16.87
N GLU A 33 7.45 34.38 -17.46
CA GLU A 33 7.49 35.79 -17.08
C GLU A 33 6.07 36.30 -16.78
N CYS A 34 5.24 35.51 -16.11
CA CYS A 34 3.86 35.88 -15.77
C CYS A 34 3.87 36.91 -14.64
N PRO A 35 3.20 38.07 -14.79
CA PRO A 35 2.97 38.98 -13.66
C PRO A 35 2.28 38.23 -12.50
N ILE A 36 2.73 38.50 -11.27
CA ILE A 36 2.23 37.81 -10.09
C ILE A 36 0.71 37.97 -9.91
N ASP A 37 0.16 39.14 -10.27
CA ASP A 37 -1.26 39.39 -10.14
C ASP A 37 -2.08 38.58 -11.16
N GLU A 38 -1.59 38.44 -12.41
CA GLU A 38 -2.22 37.54 -13.39
C GLU A 38 -2.19 36.06 -12.93
N ALA A 39 -1.11 35.64 -12.31
CA ALA A 39 -1.02 34.30 -11.78
C ALA A 39 -2.03 34.04 -10.63
N ARG A 40 -2.24 35.06 -9.78
CA ARG A 40 -3.27 35.04 -8.72
C ARG A 40 -4.68 34.95 -9.29
N GLU A 41 -4.97 35.82 -10.29
CA GLU A 41 -6.27 35.81 -10.98
C GLU A 41 -6.55 34.47 -11.68
N ALA A 42 -5.50 33.84 -12.21
CA ALA A 42 -5.58 32.51 -12.80
C ALA A 42 -5.78 31.38 -11.74
N GLY A 43 -5.81 31.70 -10.44
CA GLY A 43 -5.97 30.76 -9.36
C GLY A 43 -4.72 29.89 -9.11
N ALA A 44 -3.53 30.37 -9.49
CA ALA A 44 -2.31 29.59 -9.32
C ALA A 44 -2.02 29.28 -7.83
N MET A 45 -1.72 28.02 -7.55
CA MET A 45 -1.37 27.56 -6.22
C MET A 45 0.03 28.04 -5.83
N MET A 46 0.14 28.68 -4.65
CA MET A 46 1.36 29.30 -4.12
C MET A 46 1.69 28.67 -2.77
N LEU A 47 2.38 27.51 -2.77
CA LEU A 47 2.47 26.63 -1.59
C LEU A 47 3.61 26.98 -0.64
N PHE A 48 4.64 27.70 -1.06
CA PHE A 48 5.91 27.68 -0.32
C PHE A 48 6.18 28.89 0.57
N GLY A 49 5.21 29.80 0.77
CA GLY A 49 5.41 31.00 1.62
C GLY A 49 6.60 31.87 1.19
N GLU A 50 7.12 31.63 0.00
CA GLU A 50 8.23 32.36 -0.59
C GLU A 50 7.79 33.78 -0.91
N LYS A 51 8.73 34.74 -0.80
CA LYS A 51 8.54 36.06 -1.32
C LYS A 51 8.67 35.98 -2.84
N TYR A 52 7.55 35.80 -3.51
CA TYR A 52 7.51 35.86 -4.97
C TYR A 52 7.86 37.27 -5.48
N GLY A 53 8.65 37.37 -6.52
CA GLY A 53 8.91 38.62 -7.22
C GLY A 53 7.69 39.06 -8.03
N ASP A 54 7.83 40.23 -8.71
CA ASP A 54 6.77 40.79 -9.56
C ASP A 54 6.43 39.88 -10.76
N LYS A 55 7.38 39.04 -11.17
CA LYS A 55 7.23 38.04 -12.23
C LYS A 55 7.54 36.64 -11.73
N VAL A 56 6.72 35.70 -12.14
CA VAL A 56 6.76 34.32 -11.70
C VAL A 56 6.66 33.37 -12.89
N ARG A 57 7.12 32.13 -12.69
CA ARG A 57 6.87 31.03 -13.62
C ARG A 57 5.59 30.32 -13.22
N MET A 58 4.58 30.39 -14.06
CA MET A 58 3.30 29.70 -13.91
C MET A 58 3.27 28.49 -14.84
N VAL A 59 2.85 27.35 -14.28
CA VAL A 59 2.72 26.07 -14.96
C VAL A 59 1.28 25.61 -14.85
N ARG A 60 0.70 25.17 -15.97
CA ARG A 60 -0.66 24.65 -16.04
C ARG A 60 -0.70 23.29 -16.73
N PHE A 61 -1.46 22.38 -16.15
CA PHE A 61 -1.89 21.12 -16.77
C PHE A 61 -3.41 20.97 -16.58
N GLY A 62 -4.17 21.20 -17.64
CA GLY A 62 -5.63 21.23 -17.54
C GLY A 62 -6.10 22.28 -16.54
N ASP A 63 -6.82 21.84 -15.50
CA ASP A 63 -7.34 22.72 -14.45
C ASP A 63 -6.34 23.00 -13.32
N SER A 64 -5.23 22.26 -13.26
CA SER A 64 -4.18 22.50 -12.26
C SER A 64 -3.26 23.61 -12.69
N VAL A 65 -3.13 24.64 -11.85
CA VAL A 65 -2.28 25.82 -12.09
C VAL A 65 -1.44 26.06 -10.85
N GLU A 66 -0.12 26.16 -11.02
CA GLU A 66 0.79 26.39 -9.89
C GLU A 66 2.01 27.23 -10.27
N LEU A 67 2.62 27.86 -9.28
CA LEU A 67 3.93 28.50 -9.40
C LEU A 67 5.00 27.46 -9.09
N CYS A 68 5.81 27.15 -10.11
CA CYS A 68 6.85 26.13 -9.93
C CYS A 68 8.09 26.44 -10.78
N GLY A 69 9.26 26.43 -10.10
CA GLY A 69 10.58 26.62 -10.75
C GLY A 69 11.21 25.33 -11.29
N GLY A 70 10.62 24.16 -11.03
CA GLY A 70 11.17 22.84 -11.39
C GLY A 70 11.03 22.48 -12.88
N THR A 71 11.53 21.33 -13.25
CA THR A 71 11.32 20.73 -14.58
C THR A 71 10.00 19.98 -14.64
N HIS A 72 9.33 20.00 -15.76
CA HIS A 72 8.05 19.37 -15.98
C HIS A 72 8.05 18.49 -17.23
N THR A 73 7.16 17.48 -17.24
CA THR A 73 6.85 16.73 -18.44
C THR A 73 6.17 17.61 -19.48
N SER A 74 6.22 17.24 -20.76
CA SER A 74 5.52 17.97 -21.83
C SER A 74 4.01 17.72 -21.87
N ALA A 75 3.54 16.63 -21.30
CA ALA A 75 2.12 16.31 -21.12
C ALA A 75 1.94 15.31 -19.98
N THR A 76 0.77 15.32 -19.32
CA THR A 76 0.49 14.45 -18.17
C THR A 76 0.52 12.96 -18.54
N GLY A 77 0.16 12.59 -19.76
CA GLY A 77 0.22 11.20 -20.25
C GLY A 77 1.61 10.57 -20.22
N ASN A 78 2.67 11.39 -20.31
CA ASN A 78 4.06 10.91 -20.26
C ASN A 78 4.49 10.43 -18.86
N ILE A 79 3.72 10.71 -17.81
CA ILE A 79 3.98 10.27 -16.44
C ILE A 79 3.74 8.75 -16.31
N GLY A 80 2.77 8.23 -17.06
CA GLY A 80 2.34 6.84 -16.94
C GLY A 80 1.51 6.57 -15.70
N PHE A 81 1.32 5.29 -15.39
CA PHE A 81 0.52 4.88 -14.22
C PHE A 81 1.20 5.27 -12.91
N VAL A 82 0.43 5.87 -12.00
CA VAL A 82 0.87 6.23 -10.64
C VAL A 82 0.29 5.25 -9.64
N LYS A 83 1.14 4.75 -8.73
CA LYS A 83 0.75 3.90 -7.61
C LYS A 83 1.23 4.50 -6.29
N ILE A 84 0.32 4.73 -5.36
CA ILE A 84 0.67 5.11 -3.98
C ILE A 84 1.16 3.83 -3.27
N VAL A 85 2.36 3.92 -2.68
CA VAL A 85 3.01 2.79 -2.00
C VAL A 85 2.99 2.92 -0.48
N SER A 86 3.02 4.15 0.05
CA SER A 86 2.94 4.38 1.49
C SER A 86 2.28 5.71 1.84
N GLU A 87 1.73 5.77 3.03
CA GLU A 87 1.22 6.97 3.68
C GLU A 87 1.53 6.89 5.18
N GLY A 88 2.06 7.95 5.76
CA GLY A 88 2.41 7.97 7.17
C GLY A 88 2.62 9.36 7.74
N ALA A 89 2.56 9.48 9.08
CA ALA A 89 2.89 10.69 9.79
C ALA A 89 4.42 10.84 9.90
N ILE A 90 4.94 12.04 9.65
CA ILE A 90 6.35 12.38 9.90
C ILE A 90 6.52 13.38 11.03
N SER A 91 5.51 14.17 11.34
CA SER A 91 5.46 15.06 12.50
C SER A 91 4.01 15.44 12.80
N ALA A 92 3.79 16.20 13.88
CA ALA A 92 2.44 16.66 14.24
C ALA A 92 1.81 17.47 13.10
N GLY A 93 0.68 16.98 12.57
CA GLY A 93 -0.05 17.60 11.46
C GLY A 93 0.62 17.53 10.10
N VAL A 94 1.74 16.80 9.94
CA VAL A 94 2.45 16.62 8.68
C VAL A 94 2.46 15.14 8.31
N ARG A 95 1.94 14.83 7.14
CA ARG A 95 1.88 13.47 6.60
C ARG A 95 2.66 13.38 5.30
N ARG A 96 3.22 12.21 5.05
CA ARG A 96 3.97 11.90 3.82
C ARG A 96 3.21 10.83 3.05
N ILE A 97 3.02 11.07 1.76
CA ILE A 97 2.58 10.07 0.78
C ILE A 97 3.78 9.76 -0.11
N GLU A 98 4.07 8.49 -0.32
CA GLU A 98 5.05 8.03 -1.29
C GLU A 98 4.33 7.32 -2.41
N ALA A 99 4.69 7.67 -3.64
CA ALA A 99 4.12 7.09 -4.84
C ALA A 99 5.22 6.80 -5.85
N VAL A 100 4.95 5.87 -6.74
CA VAL A 100 5.83 5.51 -7.86
C VAL A 100 5.07 5.60 -9.18
N THR A 101 5.81 5.83 -10.26
CA THR A 101 5.27 5.90 -11.61
C THR A 101 6.23 5.26 -12.62
N GLY A 102 5.80 5.12 -13.88
CA GLY A 102 6.61 4.52 -14.96
C GLY A 102 7.07 3.11 -14.61
N GLU A 103 8.32 2.79 -14.93
CA GLU A 103 8.92 1.46 -14.73
C GLU A 103 8.78 0.92 -13.29
N ARG A 104 8.86 1.80 -12.29
CA ARG A 104 8.69 1.36 -10.89
C ARG A 104 7.26 0.93 -10.58
N ALA A 105 6.27 1.58 -11.18
CA ALA A 105 4.88 1.17 -11.03
C ALA A 105 4.59 -0.14 -11.77
N GLU A 106 5.17 -0.32 -12.96
CA GLU A 106 5.11 -1.59 -13.71
C GLU A 106 5.73 -2.74 -12.93
N ALA A 107 6.92 -2.52 -12.35
CA ALA A 107 7.59 -3.53 -11.54
C ALA A 107 6.74 -3.98 -10.34
N LEU A 108 5.98 -3.08 -9.69
CA LEU A 108 5.05 -3.45 -8.63
C LEU A 108 3.93 -4.39 -9.12
N VAL A 109 3.41 -4.14 -10.32
CA VAL A 109 2.38 -4.99 -10.93
C VAL A 109 2.94 -6.37 -11.25
N TYR A 110 4.12 -6.44 -11.88
CA TYR A 110 4.78 -7.72 -12.20
C TYR A 110 5.10 -8.51 -10.93
N ASN A 111 5.68 -7.89 -9.91
CA ASN A 111 5.97 -8.56 -8.64
C ASN A 111 4.71 -9.11 -7.96
N ALA A 112 3.61 -8.37 -7.99
CA ALA A 112 2.34 -8.84 -7.46
C ALA A 112 1.80 -10.04 -8.26
N GLN A 113 1.89 -10.00 -9.59
CA GLN A 113 1.49 -11.10 -10.47
C GLN A 113 2.33 -12.35 -10.23
N ASP A 114 3.65 -12.19 -10.14
CA ASP A 114 4.57 -13.29 -9.84
C ASP A 114 4.28 -13.94 -8.49
N MET A 115 4.00 -13.13 -7.47
CA MET A 115 3.60 -13.63 -6.15
C MET A 115 2.32 -14.46 -6.23
N ILE A 116 1.29 -13.99 -6.94
CA ILE A 116 0.03 -14.70 -7.14
C ILE A 116 0.28 -16.04 -7.88
N THR A 117 1.10 -16.02 -8.91
CA THR A 117 1.46 -17.21 -9.70
C THR A 117 2.20 -18.23 -8.84
N ASN A 118 3.19 -17.78 -8.06
CA ASN A 118 3.95 -18.64 -7.16
C ASN A 118 3.06 -19.28 -6.08
N LEU A 119 2.17 -18.49 -5.48
CA LEU A 119 1.19 -19.03 -4.52
C LEU A 119 0.27 -20.07 -5.17
N GLY A 120 -0.17 -19.84 -6.40
CA GLY A 120 -0.97 -20.79 -7.17
C GLY A 120 -0.22 -22.10 -7.40
N THR A 121 1.06 -22.03 -7.75
CA THR A 121 1.93 -23.19 -7.95
C THR A 121 2.13 -23.97 -6.64
N MET A 122 2.44 -23.27 -5.53
CA MET A 122 2.65 -23.90 -4.22
C MET A 122 1.39 -24.62 -3.70
N LEU A 123 0.22 -24.05 -3.94
CA LEU A 123 -1.06 -24.62 -3.52
C LEU A 123 -1.64 -25.63 -4.51
N GLY A 124 -1.03 -25.78 -5.70
CA GLY A 124 -1.57 -26.62 -6.77
C GLY A 124 -2.98 -26.20 -7.21
N ASN A 125 -3.33 -24.92 -7.03
CA ASN A 125 -4.68 -24.41 -7.26
C ASN A 125 -4.67 -22.95 -7.70
N SER A 126 -5.44 -22.64 -8.77
CA SER A 126 -5.62 -21.26 -9.24
C SER A 126 -6.59 -20.44 -8.37
N GLN A 127 -7.45 -21.09 -7.59
CA GLN A 127 -8.36 -20.44 -6.64
C GLN A 127 -7.69 -20.31 -5.27
N LEU A 128 -6.84 -19.31 -5.11
CA LEU A 128 -5.97 -19.16 -3.94
C LEU A 128 -6.74 -19.02 -2.62
N VAL A 129 -7.74 -18.14 -2.58
CA VAL A 129 -8.48 -17.84 -1.35
C VAL A 129 -9.18 -19.08 -0.78
N PRO A 130 -9.97 -19.86 -1.56
CA PRO A 130 -10.52 -21.12 -1.08
C PRO A 130 -9.48 -22.18 -0.71
N ALA A 131 -8.34 -22.22 -1.40
CA ALA A 131 -7.27 -23.17 -1.10
C ALA A 131 -6.60 -22.85 0.24
N ILE A 132 -6.28 -21.57 0.47
CA ILE A 132 -5.70 -21.11 1.74
C ILE A 132 -6.69 -21.36 2.90
N LYS A 133 -7.97 -21.05 2.71
CA LYS A 133 -8.98 -21.29 3.74
C LYS A 133 -9.03 -22.77 4.15
N ARG A 134 -9.09 -23.68 3.19
CA ARG A 134 -9.04 -25.14 3.46
C ARG A 134 -7.76 -25.56 4.18
N LEU A 135 -6.62 -24.99 3.80
CA LEU A 135 -5.34 -25.30 4.46
C LEU A 135 -5.35 -24.87 5.93
N VAL A 136 -5.88 -23.68 6.23
CA VAL A 136 -6.00 -23.17 7.61
C VAL A 136 -6.94 -24.06 8.42
N GLU A 137 -8.12 -24.37 7.89
CA GLU A 137 -9.11 -25.24 8.56
C GLU A 137 -8.55 -26.65 8.82
N SER A 138 -7.83 -27.22 7.83
CA SER A 138 -7.18 -28.53 7.98
C SER A 138 -6.07 -28.50 9.03
N ASN A 139 -5.28 -27.44 9.09
CA ASN A 139 -4.22 -27.29 10.10
C ASN A 139 -4.80 -27.16 11.52
N GLU A 140 -5.89 -26.42 11.69
CA GLU A 140 -6.59 -26.34 12.99
C GLU A 140 -7.15 -27.68 13.43
N GLN A 141 -7.73 -28.46 12.49
CA GLN A 141 -8.24 -29.78 12.77
C GLN A 141 -7.13 -30.75 13.19
N LEU A 142 -6.04 -30.78 12.41
CA LEU A 142 -4.89 -31.65 12.73
C LEU A 142 -4.25 -31.28 14.08
N SER A 143 -4.19 -30.00 14.41
CA SER A 143 -3.67 -29.53 15.71
C SER A 143 -4.55 -30.05 16.88
N LYS A 144 -5.88 -30.06 16.72
CA LYS A 144 -6.81 -30.60 17.72
C LYS A 144 -6.66 -32.12 17.86
N GLU A 145 -6.57 -32.84 16.75
CA GLU A 145 -6.39 -34.30 16.74
C GLU A 145 -5.07 -34.69 17.38
N LEU A 146 -3.98 -34.00 17.06
CA LEU A 146 -2.68 -34.22 17.68
C LEU A 146 -2.72 -34.01 19.20
N GLY A 147 -3.37 -32.91 19.65
CA GLY A 147 -3.55 -32.63 21.08
C GLY A 147 -4.37 -33.74 21.81
N ALA A 148 -5.41 -34.25 21.17
CA ALA A 148 -6.21 -35.34 21.71
C ALA A 148 -5.39 -36.65 21.81
N MET A 149 -4.66 -37.01 20.77
CA MET A 149 -3.79 -38.19 20.76
C MET A 149 -2.68 -38.08 21.81
N GLN A 150 -2.07 -36.93 21.98
CA GLN A 150 -1.04 -36.70 23.00
C GLN A 150 -1.63 -36.88 24.42
N LYS A 151 -2.83 -36.37 24.65
CA LYS A 151 -3.52 -36.57 25.96
C LYS A 151 -3.82 -38.04 26.24
N GLU A 152 -4.37 -38.76 25.27
CA GLU A 152 -4.64 -40.21 25.38
C GLU A 152 -3.36 -41.01 25.64
N GLN A 153 -2.27 -40.67 24.95
CA GLN A 153 -0.98 -41.29 25.14
C GLN A 153 -0.44 -41.06 26.57
N ILE A 154 -0.54 -39.82 27.08
CA ILE A 154 -0.13 -39.51 28.47
C ILE A 154 -0.98 -40.29 29.47
N GLU A 155 -2.30 -40.34 29.29
CA GLU A 155 -3.20 -41.10 30.15
C GLU A 155 -2.84 -42.60 30.15
N THR A 156 -2.58 -43.18 28.98
CA THR A 156 -2.16 -44.57 28.82
C THR A 156 -0.83 -44.84 29.52
N MET A 157 0.17 -44.00 29.30
CA MET A 157 1.47 -44.14 29.96
C MET A 157 1.36 -43.98 31.49
N THR A 158 0.53 -43.05 31.96
CA THR A 158 0.30 -42.83 33.39
C THR A 158 -0.33 -44.09 34.03
N ASN A 159 -1.33 -44.68 33.37
CA ASN A 159 -1.97 -45.91 33.86
C ASN A 159 -0.99 -47.11 33.90
N GLN A 160 -0.16 -47.24 32.85
CA GLN A 160 0.88 -48.30 32.83
C GLN A 160 1.90 -48.12 33.96
N ILE A 161 2.30 -46.89 34.27
CA ILE A 161 3.22 -46.61 35.38
C ILE A 161 2.54 -46.96 36.72
N LEU A 162 1.28 -46.56 36.92
CA LEU A 162 0.51 -46.87 38.13
C LEU A 162 0.33 -48.35 38.34
N GLU A 163 0.04 -49.13 37.28
CA GLU A 163 -0.07 -50.57 37.33
C GLU A 163 1.27 -51.28 37.60
N SER A 164 2.39 -50.66 37.20
CA SER A 164 3.74 -51.20 37.44
C SER A 164 4.31 -50.85 38.80
N THR A 165 3.70 -49.93 39.56
CA THR A 165 4.10 -49.62 40.94
C THR A 165 3.61 -50.71 41.88
N VAL A 166 4.55 -51.54 42.36
CA VAL A 166 4.29 -52.48 43.43
C VAL A 166 4.12 -51.74 44.75
N GLU A 167 2.97 -51.93 45.43
CA GLU A 167 2.82 -51.49 46.81
C GLU A 167 3.94 -52.14 47.64
N THR A 168 4.92 -51.38 48.05
CA THR A 168 5.85 -51.78 49.09
C THR A 168 5.16 -51.49 50.40
N ASP A 169 4.71 -52.60 51.08
CA ASP A 169 4.25 -52.50 52.45
C ASP A 169 5.30 -51.77 53.29
N GLY A 170 4.89 -50.65 53.87
CA GLY A 170 5.76 -49.83 54.72
C GLY A 170 6.19 -50.66 55.97
N ILE A 171 7.52 -50.62 56.20
CA ILE A 171 8.08 -50.93 57.53
C ILE A 171 8.03 -49.67 58.35
#